data_a8386534a363ddb62250763a488c4c15
#
_entry.id   a8386534a363ddb62250763a488c4c15
#
_cell.length_a   1.000
_cell.length_b   1.000
_cell.length_c   1.000
_cell.angle_alpha   90.00
_cell.angle_beta   90.00
_cell.angle_gamma   90.00
#
_symmetry.space_group_name_H-M   'P 1'
#
loop_
_entity.id
_entity.type
_entity.pdbx_description
1 polymer ?
#
loop_
_entity_poly.entity_id
_entity_poly.type
_entity_poly.pdbx_seq_one_letter_code
_entity_poly.pdbx_strand_id
1 'polypeptide(L)'
;MAIPALAKGETKMAVFGTTPDGVSVPIYTLTSGQIEVRVTAYGAHLVSVKAPDRSGKMADVVLGYDSLEGYLADNKTYLGGIVGRYGNRIAGGKFTLDGKTYQVPTNDGPNALHGGPKGFNQYVWKSEEIPGGVEFTLVSPDGDMGFPGTLTAKVRYTLKGDTLRIDYTATTDKPTVVNLTNHAYYNLHGDDQGNILDLKMELNADRFTPVDKTLIPTGELAPVAGTPLDFTKPEVIGARIGDDFPQLKIAGGYDHNWVVNGKPGTLRLAAIVTDPVSGRKLIVETTEPGVQFYSGNFMDGSFTGRHGVKYTKHAGLCLETQHFPDSPNHPDFPTTTLNPGQTMHSTTTLTFGVMK
;
A
#
# COMPACT_ATOMS: atom_id res chain seq x y z
N MET A 1 -29.36 -19.11 -22.91
CA MET A 1 -28.10 -19.44 -22.21
C MET A 1 -28.24 -18.95 -20.78
N ALA A 2 -28.21 -19.87 -19.81
CA ALA A 2 -28.25 -19.48 -18.39
C ALA A 2 -26.91 -18.83 -18.03
N ILE A 3 -26.95 -17.60 -17.49
CA ILE A 3 -25.78 -16.95 -16.88
C ILE A 3 -25.41 -17.82 -15.68
N PRO A 4 -24.19 -18.38 -15.60
CA PRO A 4 -23.79 -19.14 -14.41
C PRO A 4 -23.85 -18.18 -13.22
N ALA A 5 -24.54 -18.61 -12.15
CA ALA A 5 -24.54 -17.89 -10.89
C ALA A 5 -23.07 -17.71 -10.45
N LEU A 6 -22.66 -16.47 -10.22
CA LEU A 6 -21.36 -16.15 -9.62
C LEU A 6 -21.24 -16.98 -8.34
N ALA A 7 -20.22 -17.84 -8.26
CA ALA A 7 -19.94 -18.61 -7.07
C ALA A 7 -19.82 -17.64 -5.89
N LYS A 8 -20.55 -17.92 -4.80
CA LYS A 8 -20.41 -17.16 -3.54
C LYS A 8 -18.92 -17.23 -3.16
N GLY A 9 -18.32 -16.06 -2.90
CA GLY A 9 -16.96 -16.00 -2.42
C GLY A 9 -16.82 -16.82 -1.13
N GLU A 10 -15.75 -17.57 -1.01
CA GLU A 10 -15.45 -18.42 0.15
C GLU A 10 -14.28 -17.80 0.93
N THR A 11 -14.37 -17.84 2.25
CA THR A 11 -13.27 -17.46 3.17
C THR A 11 -12.84 -18.72 3.92
N LYS A 12 -11.52 -18.99 3.94
CA LYS A 12 -10.93 -20.10 4.70
C LYS A 12 -9.82 -19.58 5.59
N MET A 13 -9.85 -19.95 6.87
CA MET A 13 -8.82 -19.63 7.84
C MET A 13 -7.89 -20.83 8.05
N ALA A 14 -6.59 -20.55 8.18
CA ALA A 14 -5.56 -21.50 8.60
C ALA A 14 -4.57 -20.81 9.55
N VAL A 15 -3.74 -21.58 10.24
CA VAL A 15 -2.59 -21.03 10.99
C VAL A 15 -1.46 -20.73 10.01
N PHE A 16 -1.00 -19.48 10.01
CA PHE A 16 0.14 -19.05 9.19
C PHE A 16 1.49 -19.33 9.85
N GLY A 17 1.51 -19.27 11.18
CA GLY A 17 2.68 -19.52 12.01
C GLY A 17 2.44 -19.09 13.46
N THR A 18 3.51 -19.10 14.24
CA THR A 18 3.50 -18.64 15.63
C THR A 18 4.63 -17.64 15.83
N THR A 19 4.33 -16.51 16.48
CA THR A 19 5.33 -15.49 16.80
C THR A 19 6.32 -16.00 17.86
N PRO A 20 7.50 -15.40 18.02
CA PRO A 20 8.48 -15.82 19.03
C PRO A 20 7.96 -15.79 20.47
N ASP A 21 6.98 -14.95 20.78
CA ASP A 21 6.27 -14.85 22.07
C ASP A 21 5.08 -15.80 22.19
N GLY A 22 4.89 -16.72 21.23
CA GLY A 22 3.91 -17.82 21.30
C GLY A 22 2.51 -17.47 20.79
N VAL A 23 2.31 -16.32 20.13
CA VAL A 23 1.00 -15.95 19.58
C VAL A 23 0.78 -16.66 18.24
N SER A 24 -0.30 -17.44 18.13
CA SER A 24 -0.74 -18.04 16.86
C SER A 24 -1.29 -16.98 15.92
N VAL A 25 -0.78 -16.94 14.69
CA VAL A 25 -1.14 -15.97 13.67
C VAL A 25 -1.98 -16.62 12.59
N PRO A 26 -3.25 -16.22 12.39
CA PRO A 26 -4.07 -16.75 11.31
C PRO A 26 -3.74 -16.12 9.97
N ILE A 27 -4.00 -16.88 8.90
CA ILE A 27 -4.06 -16.44 7.52
C ILE A 27 -5.42 -16.82 6.92
N TYR A 28 -5.99 -15.92 6.14
CA TYR A 28 -7.26 -16.08 5.48
C TYR A 28 -7.07 -16.17 3.99
N THR A 29 -7.70 -17.15 3.35
CA THR A 29 -7.77 -17.27 1.90
C THR A 29 -9.18 -16.89 1.45
N LEU A 30 -9.30 -15.86 0.64
CA LEU A 30 -10.53 -15.37 0.04
C LEU A 30 -10.54 -15.82 -1.42
N THR A 31 -11.62 -16.42 -1.88
CA THR A 31 -11.78 -16.81 -3.28
C THR A 31 -13.06 -16.26 -3.86
N SER A 32 -13.00 -15.70 -5.07
CA SER A 32 -14.18 -15.23 -5.80
C SER A 32 -13.85 -15.22 -7.30
N GLY A 33 -14.71 -15.81 -8.13
CA GLY A 33 -14.42 -15.97 -9.55
C GLY A 33 -13.13 -16.79 -9.77
N GLN A 34 -12.17 -16.18 -10.45
CA GLN A 34 -10.85 -16.77 -10.69
C GLN A 34 -9.76 -16.19 -9.77
N ILE A 35 -10.10 -15.25 -8.88
CA ILE A 35 -9.14 -14.58 -8.02
C ILE A 35 -9.07 -15.30 -6.67
N GLU A 36 -7.84 -15.53 -6.21
CA GLU A 36 -7.51 -15.98 -4.85
C GLU A 36 -6.67 -14.92 -4.16
N VAL A 37 -7.06 -14.52 -2.96
CA VAL A 37 -6.35 -13.53 -2.14
C VAL A 37 -6.01 -14.15 -0.80
N ARG A 38 -4.79 -13.97 -0.32
CA ARG A 38 -4.39 -14.37 1.03
C ARG A 38 -4.00 -13.15 1.86
N VAL A 39 -4.57 -13.05 3.06
CA VAL A 39 -4.27 -11.97 4.02
C VAL A 39 -4.02 -12.56 5.40
N THR A 40 -3.08 -12.01 6.15
CA THR A 40 -2.72 -12.54 7.50
C THR A 40 -2.96 -11.51 8.59
N ALA A 41 -3.19 -11.98 9.82
CA ALA A 41 -3.34 -11.11 10.98
C ALA A 41 -2.02 -10.45 11.45
N TYR A 42 -0.85 -10.94 11.04
CA TYR A 42 0.39 -10.21 11.25
C TYR A 42 0.44 -9.03 10.30
N GLY A 43 0.46 -7.82 10.83
CA GLY A 43 0.49 -6.57 10.06
C GLY A 43 -0.70 -6.35 9.12
N ALA A 44 -1.75 -7.17 9.22
CA ALA A 44 -2.83 -7.24 8.23
C ALA A 44 -2.30 -7.30 6.78
N HIS A 45 -1.17 -8.05 6.56
CA HIS A 45 -0.50 -8.11 5.26
C HIS A 45 -1.38 -8.75 4.19
N LEU A 46 -1.41 -8.13 3.01
CA LEU A 46 -1.81 -8.77 1.76
C LEU A 46 -0.65 -9.67 1.31
N VAL A 47 -0.80 -10.97 1.54
CA VAL A 47 0.27 -11.95 1.35
C VAL A 47 0.39 -12.38 -0.10
N SER A 48 -0.74 -12.55 -0.80
CA SER A 48 -0.80 -13.16 -2.13
C SER A 48 -2.05 -12.71 -2.86
N VAL A 49 -1.94 -12.52 -4.17
CA VAL A 49 -3.09 -12.38 -5.09
C VAL A 49 -2.80 -13.20 -6.33
N LYS A 50 -3.53 -14.29 -6.52
CA LYS A 50 -3.44 -15.08 -7.75
C LYS A 50 -4.47 -14.61 -8.76
N ALA A 51 -4.00 -14.28 -9.95
CA ALA A 51 -4.81 -13.79 -11.06
C ALA A 51 -4.45 -14.51 -12.38
N PRO A 52 -5.44 -14.79 -13.25
CA PRO A 52 -5.18 -15.41 -14.54
C PRO A 52 -4.58 -14.44 -15.55
N ASP A 53 -3.79 -14.95 -16.48
CA ASP A 53 -3.41 -14.25 -17.71
C ASP A 53 -4.45 -14.46 -18.81
N ARG A 54 -4.18 -13.95 -20.04
CA ARG A 54 -5.08 -14.09 -21.21
C ARG A 54 -5.30 -15.53 -21.66
N SER A 55 -4.43 -16.46 -21.25
CA SER A 55 -4.57 -17.90 -21.50
C SER A 55 -5.26 -18.66 -20.38
N GLY A 56 -5.57 -17.98 -19.26
CA GLY A 56 -6.11 -18.57 -18.04
C GLY A 56 -5.04 -19.13 -17.10
N LYS A 57 -3.74 -18.94 -17.39
CA LYS A 57 -2.66 -19.38 -16.50
C LYS A 57 -2.60 -18.48 -15.28
N MET A 58 -2.73 -19.07 -14.10
CA MET A 58 -2.65 -18.36 -12.81
C MET A 58 -1.19 -18.01 -12.46
N ALA A 59 -0.99 -16.81 -11.92
CA ALA A 59 0.25 -16.42 -11.24
C ALA A 59 -0.07 -15.58 -10.01
N ASP A 60 0.80 -15.61 -9.02
CA ASP A 60 0.76 -14.65 -7.94
C ASP A 60 1.34 -13.32 -8.43
N VAL A 61 0.57 -12.25 -8.31
CA VAL A 61 0.94 -10.92 -8.81
C VAL A 61 1.35 -9.95 -7.69
N VAL A 62 1.54 -10.48 -6.48
CA VAL A 62 2.00 -9.72 -5.30
C VAL A 62 3.22 -10.40 -4.71
N LEU A 63 4.30 -9.65 -4.50
CA LEU A 63 5.49 -10.15 -3.81
C LEU A 63 5.18 -10.48 -2.35
N GLY A 64 5.78 -11.53 -1.79
CA GLY A 64 5.55 -11.94 -0.42
C GLY A 64 6.42 -13.11 0.01
N TYR A 65 6.15 -13.62 1.20
CA TYR A 65 6.82 -14.80 1.78
C TYR A 65 5.85 -15.97 1.92
N ASP A 66 6.38 -17.20 1.90
CA ASP A 66 5.58 -18.41 2.06
C ASP A 66 5.12 -18.64 3.51
N SER A 67 5.82 -18.07 4.48
CA SER A 67 5.61 -18.29 5.91
C SER A 67 5.73 -17.02 6.73
N LEU A 68 5.25 -17.07 7.97
CA LEU A 68 5.31 -15.97 8.93
C LEU A 68 6.77 -15.54 9.23
N GLU A 69 7.71 -16.50 9.25
CA GLU A 69 9.12 -16.24 9.56
C GLU A 69 9.73 -15.23 8.59
N GLY A 70 9.36 -15.28 7.30
CA GLY A 70 9.80 -14.29 6.32
C GLY A 70 9.37 -12.88 6.67
N TYR A 71 8.11 -12.71 7.09
CA TYR A 71 7.57 -11.41 7.52
C TYR A 71 8.17 -10.93 8.84
N LEU A 72 8.46 -11.84 9.78
CA LEU A 72 9.14 -11.50 11.05
C LEU A 72 10.59 -11.07 10.85
N ALA A 73 11.27 -11.64 9.86
CA ALA A 73 12.65 -11.31 9.52
C ALA A 73 12.77 -10.01 8.72
N ASP A 74 11.73 -9.67 7.95
CA ASP A 74 11.70 -8.48 7.10
C ASP A 74 11.18 -7.26 7.87
N ASN A 75 12.07 -6.36 8.21
CA ASN A 75 11.75 -5.10 8.88
C ASN A 75 11.99 -3.86 7.99
N LYS A 76 12.17 -4.05 6.67
CA LYS A 76 12.58 -2.98 5.75
C LYS A 76 11.67 -2.78 4.55
N THR A 77 11.07 -3.85 4.02
CA THR A 77 10.36 -3.79 2.75
C THR A 77 8.88 -3.52 2.91
N TYR A 78 8.30 -3.75 4.08
CA TYR A 78 6.86 -3.60 4.37
C TYR A 78 5.95 -4.44 3.46
N LEU A 79 6.44 -5.52 2.85
CA LEU A 79 5.77 -6.34 1.82
C LEU A 79 4.30 -6.64 2.16
N GLY A 80 3.36 -5.93 1.53
CA GLY A 80 1.92 -6.15 1.67
C GLY A 80 1.30 -5.65 2.99
N GLY A 81 2.10 -5.10 3.91
CA GLY A 81 1.65 -4.68 5.24
C GLY A 81 0.72 -3.48 5.23
N ILE A 82 -0.16 -3.41 6.23
CA ILE A 82 -0.86 -2.16 6.54
C ILE A 82 0.11 -1.24 7.27
N VAL A 83 0.35 -0.09 6.67
CA VAL A 83 1.24 0.94 7.18
C VAL A 83 0.44 1.94 8.02
N GLY A 84 0.96 2.28 9.18
CA GLY A 84 0.40 3.21 10.15
C GLY A 84 1.28 3.26 11.42
N ARG A 85 0.99 4.14 12.41
CA ARG A 85 -0.18 5.03 12.47
C ARG A 85 -0.19 6.07 11.33
N TYR A 86 1.00 6.45 10.82
CA TYR A 86 1.17 7.42 9.76
C TYR A 86 1.99 6.81 8.60
N GLY A 87 1.32 6.57 7.48
CA GLY A 87 1.94 6.10 6.25
C GLY A 87 2.79 7.17 5.60
N ASN A 88 3.88 6.73 4.95
CA ASN A 88 4.91 7.59 4.39
C ASN A 88 5.66 8.42 5.46
N ARG A 89 6.27 9.54 5.10
CA ARG A 89 7.24 10.28 5.93
C ARG A 89 6.61 11.39 6.75
N ILE A 90 7.23 11.65 7.91
CA ILE A 90 7.07 12.87 8.72
C ILE A 90 8.47 13.47 8.91
N ALA A 91 8.66 14.73 8.49
CA ALA A 91 9.93 15.45 8.55
C ALA A 91 10.47 15.54 9.98
N GLY A 92 11.70 15.09 10.20
CA GLY A 92 12.31 15.03 11.52
C GLY A 92 11.57 14.17 12.54
N GLY A 93 10.55 13.40 12.11
CA GLY A 93 9.61 12.70 12.98
C GLY A 93 8.75 13.63 13.82
N LYS A 94 8.66 14.92 13.49
CA LYS A 94 7.99 15.94 14.32
C LYS A 94 6.74 16.50 13.66
N PHE A 95 5.71 16.69 14.46
CA PHE A 95 4.52 17.46 14.05
C PHE A 95 3.94 18.21 15.24
N THR A 96 3.22 19.28 14.94
CA THR A 96 2.53 20.08 15.97
C THR A 96 1.02 19.91 15.81
N LEU A 97 0.33 19.58 16.91
CA LEU A 97 -1.11 19.44 16.97
C LEU A 97 -1.61 20.17 18.22
N ASP A 98 -2.57 21.10 18.06
CA ASP A 98 -3.13 21.92 19.13
C ASP A 98 -2.05 22.64 19.98
N GLY A 99 -1.02 23.17 19.32
CA GLY A 99 0.09 23.90 19.94
C GLY A 99 1.11 23.03 20.68
N LYS A 100 0.94 21.71 20.69
CA LYS A 100 1.89 20.75 21.29
C LYS A 100 2.66 20.02 20.21
N THR A 101 3.99 19.98 20.33
CA THR A 101 4.87 19.23 19.44
C THR A 101 4.99 17.78 19.92
N TYR A 102 4.84 16.84 18.99
CA TYR A 102 5.01 15.41 19.16
C TYR A 102 6.22 14.91 18.38
N GLN A 103 6.87 13.87 18.89
CA GLN A 103 8.05 13.27 18.29
C GLN A 103 7.82 11.79 18.05
N VAL A 104 7.81 11.39 16.79
CA VAL A 104 7.89 9.99 16.34
C VAL A 104 9.37 9.64 16.22
N PRO A 105 9.85 8.49 16.74
CA PRO A 105 11.22 8.05 16.56
C PRO A 105 11.56 7.92 15.07
N THR A 106 12.74 8.41 14.68
CA THR A 106 13.20 8.35 13.29
C THR A 106 13.73 6.96 12.95
N ASN A 107 13.43 6.50 11.75
CA ASN A 107 13.83 5.19 11.21
C ASN A 107 14.22 5.23 9.73
N ASP A 108 14.21 6.44 9.13
CA ASP A 108 14.62 6.69 7.75
C ASP A 108 15.50 7.95 7.71
N GLY A 109 16.79 7.77 8.04
CA GLY A 109 17.72 8.89 8.23
C GLY A 109 17.20 9.89 9.27
N PRO A 110 16.99 11.17 8.92
CA PRO A 110 16.48 12.18 9.84
C PRO A 110 14.97 12.09 10.06
N ASN A 111 14.23 11.29 9.27
CA ASN A 111 12.78 11.30 9.22
C ASN A 111 12.16 10.06 9.90
N ALA A 112 10.88 10.17 10.27
CA ALA A 112 10.08 8.99 10.57
C ALA A 112 9.40 8.52 9.29
N LEU A 113 9.39 7.20 9.08
CA LEU A 113 8.76 6.52 7.94
C LEU A 113 7.80 5.45 8.46
N HIS A 114 6.62 5.39 7.87
CA HIS A 114 5.63 4.33 8.08
C HIS A 114 5.29 4.04 9.55
N GLY A 115 5.16 5.11 10.35
CA GLY A 115 4.78 5.02 11.76
C GLY A 115 5.95 4.86 12.73
N GLY A 116 7.20 4.92 12.24
CA GLY A 116 8.41 4.79 13.04
C GLY A 116 8.97 3.36 13.10
N PRO A 117 9.91 3.08 14.01
CA PRO A 117 10.62 1.77 14.08
C PRO A 117 9.72 0.54 14.25
N LYS A 118 8.55 0.71 14.84
CA LYS A 118 7.54 -0.36 14.99
C LYS A 118 6.20 0.13 14.47
N GLY A 119 6.01 0.07 13.14
CA GLY A 119 4.76 0.41 12.48
C GLY A 119 3.69 -0.68 12.60
N PHE A 120 2.49 -0.39 12.14
CA PHE A 120 1.31 -1.28 12.20
C PHE A 120 1.50 -2.62 11.50
N ASN A 121 2.39 -2.69 10.52
CA ASN A 121 2.80 -3.92 9.83
C ASN A 121 3.53 -4.94 10.73
N GLN A 122 3.95 -4.56 11.94
CA GLN A 122 4.71 -5.42 12.86
C GLN A 122 3.88 -5.88 14.08
N TYR A 123 2.57 -5.67 14.07
CA TYR A 123 1.67 -6.12 15.14
C TYR A 123 0.84 -7.32 14.68
N VAL A 124 0.45 -8.20 15.61
CA VAL A 124 -0.62 -9.16 15.37
C VAL A 124 -1.95 -8.47 15.65
N TRP A 125 -2.76 -8.32 14.62
CA TRP A 125 -4.08 -7.71 14.69
C TRP A 125 -5.12 -8.75 15.12
N LYS A 126 -6.11 -8.34 15.89
CA LYS A 126 -7.31 -9.17 16.10
C LYS A 126 -8.02 -9.30 14.77
N SER A 127 -8.44 -10.51 14.40
CA SER A 127 -9.13 -10.78 13.15
C SER A 127 -10.48 -11.43 13.37
N GLU A 128 -11.43 -11.12 12.49
CA GLU A 128 -12.79 -11.68 12.51
C GLU A 128 -13.26 -11.89 11.06
N GLU A 129 -13.78 -13.08 10.78
CA GLU A 129 -14.41 -13.34 9.47
C GLU A 129 -15.69 -12.52 9.32
N ILE A 130 -15.86 -11.91 8.16
CA ILE A 130 -17.04 -11.16 7.78
C ILE A 130 -17.58 -11.69 6.44
N PRO A 131 -18.83 -11.39 6.05
CA PRO A 131 -19.36 -11.83 4.77
C PRO A 131 -18.47 -11.41 3.59
N GLY A 132 -17.88 -12.39 2.91
CA GLY A 132 -17.00 -12.20 1.76
C GLY A 132 -15.59 -11.71 2.08
N GLY A 133 -15.13 -11.82 3.34
CA GLY A 133 -13.82 -11.32 3.70
C GLY A 133 -13.43 -11.47 5.16
N VAL A 134 -12.56 -10.57 5.62
CA VAL A 134 -12.04 -10.53 7.00
C VAL A 134 -11.85 -9.08 7.45
N GLU A 135 -12.16 -8.80 8.70
CA GLU A 135 -11.85 -7.54 9.40
C GLU A 135 -10.67 -7.76 10.35
N PHE A 136 -9.68 -6.89 10.25
CA PHE A 136 -8.57 -6.79 11.19
C PHE A 136 -8.73 -5.54 12.05
N THR A 137 -8.50 -5.68 13.37
CA THR A 137 -8.58 -4.58 14.34
C THR A 137 -7.28 -4.49 15.14
N LEU A 138 -6.69 -3.29 15.19
CA LEU A 138 -5.55 -2.97 16.04
C LEU A 138 -5.92 -1.81 16.97
N VAL A 139 -5.58 -1.96 18.25
CA VAL A 139 -5.63 -0.86 19.22
C VAL A 139 -4.18 -0.43 19.50
N SER A 140 -3.84 0.78 19.04
CA SER A 140 -2.54 1.42 19.26
C SER A 140 -2.70 2.38 20.46
N PRO A 141 -2.01 2.15 21.59
CA PRO A 141 -2.21 2.93 22.81
C PRO A 141 -1.75 4.38 22.68
N ASP A 142 -2.21 5.23 23.60
CA ASP A 142 -1.71 6.61 23.71
C ASP A 142 -0.19 6.63 23.94
N GLY A 143 0.54 7.38 23.11
CA GLY A 143 1.99 7.44 23.12
C GLY A 143 2.71 6.35 22.32
N ASP A 144 1.98 5.43 21.67
CA ASP A 144 2.59 4.44 20.77
C ASP A 144 3.38 5.14 19.67
N MET A 145 4.69 4.81 19.54
CA MET A 145 5.64 5.53 18.67
C MET A 145 5.58 7.06 18.80
N GLY A 146 5.17 7.60 19.96
CA GLY A 146 5.08 9.04 20.22
C GLY A 146 3.81 9.72 19.70
N PHE A 147 2.90 8.99 19.06
CA PHE A 147 1.62 9.53 18.62
C PHE A 147 0.64 9.69 19.80
N PRO A 148 -0.10 10.81 19.89
CA PRO A 148 -1.09 11.01 20.94
C PRO A 148 -2.37 10.21 20.68
N GLY A 149 -3.07 9.87 21.76
CA GLY A 149 -4.36 9.22 21.77
C GLY A 149 -4.31 7.70 21.52
N THR A 150 -5.24 7.01 22.16
CA THR A 150 -5.53 5.61 21.85
C THR A 150 -6.27 5.55 20.53
N LEU A 151 -5.67 4.91 19.52
CA LEU A 151 -6.27 4.74 18.19
C LEU A 151 -6.77 3.31 18.04
N THR A 152 -8.05 3.16 17.67
CA THR A 152 -8.59 1.89 17.18
C THR A 152 -8.65 1.96 15.65
N ALA A 153 -7.78 1.21 15.00
CA ALA A 153 -7.74 1.05 13.55
C ALA A 153 -8.39 -0.26 13.12
N LYS A 154 -9.20 -0.22 12.06
CA LYS A 154 -9.79 -1.39 11.43
C LYS A 154 -9.52 -1.39 9.95
N VAL A 155 -9.21 -2.57 9.42
CA VAL A 155 -9.02 -2.80 8.00
C VAL A 155 -9.85 -4.00 7.58
N ARG A 156 -10.71 -3.83 6.58
CA ARG A 156 -11.53 -4.90 6.00
C ARG A 156 -11.05 -5.23 4.62
N TYR A 157 -10.75 -6.49 4.40
CA TYR A 157 -10.53 -7.05 3.06
C TYR A 157 -11.76 -7.81 2.64
N THR A 158 -12.39 -7.42 1.54
CA THR A 158 -13.52 -8.14 0.94
C THR A 158 -13.26 -8.41 -0.54
N LEU A 159 -13.54 -9.63 -0.98
CA LEU A 159 -13.35 -10.04 -2.38
C LEU A 159 -14.70 -10.33 -3.03
N LYS A 160 -15.00 -9.64 -4.13
CA LYS A 160 -16.22 -9.86 -4.91
C LYS A 160 -15.91 -9.83 -6.41
N GLY A 161 -16.19 -10.92 -7.10
CA GLY A 161 -15.76 -11.09 -8.49
C GLY A 161 -14.25 -10.98 -8.57
N ASP A 162 -13.77 -10.08 -9.40
CA ASP A 162 -12.34 -9.85 -9.62
C ASP A 162 -11.80 -8.64 -8.83
N THR A 163 -12.60 -8.10 -7.90
CA THR A 163 -12.27 -6.88 -7.14
C THR A 163 -12.03 -7.19 -5.66
N LEU A 164 -10.81 -6.95 -5.21
CA LEU A 164 -10.45 -6.85 -3.80
C LEU A 164 -10.70 -5.42 -3.33
N ARG A 165 -11.54 -5.27 -2.31
CA ARG A 165 -11.82 -4.00 -1.65
C ARG A 165 -11.15 -3.97 -0.29
N ILE A 166 -10.47 -2.87 0.01
CA ILE A 166 -9.83 -2.59 1.29
C ILE A 166 -10.51 -1.34 1.87
N ASP A 167 -11.24 -1.51 2.98
CA ASP A 167 -11.83 -0.40 3.72
C ASP A 167 -11.02 -0.16 5.00
N TYR A 168 -10.67 1.09 5.23
CA TYR A 168 -9.96 1.54 6.42
C TYR A 168 -10.87 2.40 7.27
N THR A 169 -10.89 2.16 8.58
CA THR A 169 -11.54 3.06 9.54
C THR A 169 -10.65 3.24 10.77
N ALA A 170 -10.69 4.43 11.36
CA ALA A 170 -10.01 4.69 12.61
C ALA A 170 -10.80 5.67 13.49
N THR A 171 -10.73 5.43 14.81
CA THR A 171 -11.28 6.32 15.84
C THR A 171 -10.24 6.53 16.93
N THR A 172 -10.34 7.65 17.65
CA THR A 172 -9.38 8.04 18.70
C THR A 172 -10.07 8.63 19.91
N ASP A 173 -9.42 8.54 21.08
CA ASP A 173 -9.85 9.19 22.32
C ASP A 173 -9.23 10.59 22.57
N LYS A 174 -8.19 10.96 21.77
CA LYS A 174 -7.54 12.28 21.78
C LYS A 174 -7.23 12.73 20.35
N PRO A 175 -7.09 14.04 20.08
CA PRO A 175 -6.60 14.50 18.77
C PRO A 175 -5.28 13.80 18.40
N THR A 176 -5.20 13.31 17.17
CA THR A 176 -4.02 12.62 16.63
C THR A 176 -3.92 12.82 15.13
N VAL A 177 -2.85 12.31 14.52
CA VAL A 177 -2.70 12.24 13.06
C VAL A 177 -2.75 10.78 12.60
N VAL A 178 -3.46 10.52 11.50
CA VAL A 178 -3.66 9.17 10.94
C VAL A 178 -3.53 9.20 9.42
N ASN A 179 -2.76 8.30 8.88
CA ASN A 179 -2.65 8.03 7.45
C ASN A 179 -2.40 6.53 7.26
N LEU A 180 -3.42 5.77 6.85
CA LEU A 180 -3.33 4.33 6.69
C LEU A 180 -3.25 3.98 5.20
N THR A 181 -2.37 3.05 4.85
CA THR A 181 -2.24 2.52 3.49
C THR A 181 -1.79 1.07 3.49
N ASN A 182 -1.95 0.37 2.35
CA ASN A 182 -1.38 -0.95 2.11
C ASN A 182 -0.14 -0.85 1.23
N HIS A 183 0.93 -1.52 1.63
CA HIS A 183 2.24 -1.49 0.97
C HIS A 183 2.50 -2.74 0.13
N ALA A 184 1.51 -3.19 -0.65
CA ALA A 184 1.70 -4.33 -1.54
C ALA A 184 2.61 -3.97 -2.72
N TYR A 185 3.50 -4.90 -3.06
CA TYR A 185 4.36 -4.82 -4.25
C TYR A 185 3.76 -5.69 -5.34
N TYR A 186 3.37 -5.07 -6.45
CA TYR A 186 2.76 -5.75 -7.59
C TYR A 186 3.80 -6.03 -8.67
N ASN A 187 3.73 -7.24 -9.24
CA ASN A 187 4.37 -7.60 -10.49
C ASN A 187 3.41 -8.44 -11.33
N LEU A 188 2.85 -7.86 -12.39
CA LEU A 188 1.83 -8.52 -13.20
C LEU A 188 2.37 -9.66 -14.08
N HIS A 189 3.70 -9.79 -14.24
CA HIS A 189 4.30 -10.98 -14.85
C HIS A 189 4.14 -12.20 -13.95
N GLY A 190 4.21 -12.00 -12.64
CA GLY A 190 4.25 -12.98 -11.56
C GLY A 190 5.33 -12.58 -10.54
N ASP A 191 5.18 -13.01 -9.30
CA ASP A 191 6.08 -12.66 -8.19
C ASP A 191 7.48 -13.28 -8.32
N ASP A 192 7.63 -14.24 -9.20
CA ASP A 192 8.89 -14.94 -9.55
C ASP A 192 9.46 -14.52 -10.92
N GLN A 193 8.87 -13.51 -11.60
CA GLN A 193 9.14 -13.19 -13.00
C GLN A 193 9.83 -11.83 -13.20
N GLY A 194 11.11 -11.73 -12.84
CA GLY A 194 11.95 -10.58 -13.22
C GLY A 194 11.54 -9.26 -12.57
N ASN A 195 11.43 -8.19 -13.38
CA ASN A 195 11.18 -6.83 -12.92
C ASN A 195 9.96 -6.20 -13.61
N ILE A 196 9.56 -5.01 -13.13
CA ILE A 196 8.33 -4.32 -13.56
C ILE A 196 8.57 -3.28 -14.68
N LEU A 197 9.77 -3.20 -15.25
CA LEU A 197 10.16 -2.07 -16.10
C LEU A 197 9.47 -2.04 -17.48
N ASP A 198 8.99 -3.17 -17.97
CA ASP A 198 8.25 -3.29 -19.24
C ASP A 198 6.71 -3.28 -19.04
N LEU A 199 6.25 -3.24 -17.79
CA LEU A 199 4.85 -2.95 -17.50
C LEU A 199 4.49 -1.53 -17.93
N LYS A 200 3.22 -1.31 -18.28
CA LYS A 200 2.69 0.03 -18.56
C LYS A 200 1.89 0.54 -17.36
N MET A 201 2.12 1.80 -17.03
CA MET A 201 1.43 2.54 -15.98
C MET A 201 0.63 3.69 -16.58
N GLU A 202 -0.57 3.92 -16.06
CA GLU A 202 -1.37 5.12 -16.24
C GLU A 202 -1.81 5.63 -14.86
N LEU A 203 -1.62 6.92 -14.58
CA LEU A 203 -2.02 7.58 -13.35
C LEU A 203 -3.03 8.69 -13.66
N ASN A 204 -4.17 8.65 -13.02
CA ASN A 204 -5.19 9.71 -13.12
C ASN A 204 -4.79 10.90 -12.22
N ALA A 205 -3.68 11.57 -12.58
CA ALA A 205 -3.10 12.64 -11.78
C ALA A 205 -2.30 13.61 -12.67
N ASP A 206 -2.62 14.90 -12.60
CA ASP A 206 -1.94 15.96 -13.36
C ASP A 206 -0.81 16.62 -12.57
N ARG A 207 -0.70 16.32 -11.29
CA ARG A 207 0.28 16.92 -10.35
C ARG A 207 0.87 15.87 -9.43
N PHE A 208 2.03 16.18 -8.89
CA PHE A 208 2.71 15.38 -7.86
C PHE A 208 3.28 16.30 -6.78
N THR A 209 3.70 15.74 -5.65
CA THR A 209 4.43 16.47 -4.60
C THR A 209 5.94 16.28 -4.83
N PRO A 210 6.68 17.31 -5.28
CA PRO A 210 8.14 17.26 -5.35
C PRO A 210 8.75 17.04 -3.97
N VAL A 211 9.87 16.32 -3.93
CA VAL A 211 10.57 15.98 -2.68
C VAL A 211 11.96 16.59 -2.62
N ASP A 212 12.44 16.81 -1.41
CA ASP A 212 13.83 17.15 -1.11
C ASP A 212 14.73 15.89 -1.12
N LYS A 213 16.02 16.09 -0.85
CA LYS A 213 17.03 15.02 -0.83
C LYS A 213 16.77 13.92 0.23
N THR A 214 15.86 14.13 1.15
CA THR A 214 15.45 13.18 2.18
C THR A 214 14.06 12.58 1.93
N LEU A 215 13.53 12.81 0.71
CA LEU A 215 12.21 12.36 0.25
C LEU A 215 11.03 12.97 1.03
N ILE A 216 11.24 14.16 1.62
CA ILE A 216 10.17 14.95 2.25
C ILE A 216 9.57 15.89 1.20
N PRO A 217 8.23 15.98 1.07
CA PRO A 217 7.58 16.93 0.18
C PRO A 217 7.99 18.38 0.46
N THR A 218 8.22 19.15 -0.61
CA THR A 218 8.57 20.59 -0.49
C THR A 218 7.38 21.49 -0.15
N GLY A 219 6.15 20.92 -0.17
CA GLY A 219 4.91 21.68 -0.04
C GLY A 219 4.29 22.11 -1.37
N GLU A 220 5.04 21.98 -2.47
CA GLU A 220 4.55 22.28 -3.81
C GLU A 220 3.69 21.13 -4.38
N LEU A 221 2.73 21.48 -5.24
CA LEU A 221 1.99 20.56 -6.11
C LEU A 221 2.37 20.85 -7.56
N ALA A 222 3.48 20.28 -8.03
CA ALA A 222 4.03 20.53 -9.36
C ALA A 222 3.28 19.75 -10.46
N PRO A 223 3.18 20.30 -11.68
CA PRO A 223 2.59 19.58 -12.81
C PRO A 223 3.48 18.42 -13.24
N VAL A 224 2.86 17.30 -13.66
CA VAL A 224 3.59 16.18 -14.27
C VAL A 224 3.90 16.41 -15.73
N ALA A 225 3.12 17.23 -16.42
CA ALA A 225 3.23 17.49 -17.85
C ALA A 225 4.63 17.99 -18.24
N GLY A 226 5.22 17.36 -19.27
CA GLY A 226 6.56 17.67 -19.75
C GLY A 226 7.70 17.12 -18.86
N THR A 227 7.39 16.26 -17.89
CA THR A 227 8.37 15.60 -17.04
C THR A 227 8.34 14.07 -17.22
N PRO A 228 9.37 13.33 -16.78
CA PRO A 228 9.35 11.87 -16.77
C PRO A 228 8.27 11.27 -15.86
N LEU A 229 7.64 12.07 -14.99
CA LEU A 229 6.56 11.67 -14.08
C LEU A 229 5.16 11.74 -14.72
N ASP A 230 5.07 12.11 -16.00
CA ASP A 230 3.80 12.20 -16.73
C ASP A 230 3.31 10.80 -17.15
N PHE A 231 2.43 10.22 -16.33
CA PHE A 231 1.70 8.98 -16.59
C PHE A 231 0.21 9.24 -16.86
N THR A 232 -0.16 10.45 -17.31
CA THR A 232 -1.56 10.78 -17.68
C THR A 232 -2.06 9.96 -18.88
N LYS A 233 -1.18 9.27 -19.56
CA LYS A 233 -1.44 8.26 -20.60
C LYS A 233 -0.62 7.00 -20.28
N PRO A 234 -1.05 5.81 -20.78
CA PRO A 234 -0.30 4.59 -20.58
C PRO A 234 1.14 4.70 -21.08
N GLU A 235 2.13 4.56 -20.20
CA GLU A 235 3.55 4.67 -20.49
C GLU A 235 4.32 3.49 -19.88
N VAL A 236 5.35 3.03 -20.56
CA VAL A 236 6.24 1.96 -20.06
C VAL A 236 7.05 2.49 -18.89
N ILE A 237 7.02 1.79 -17.74
CA ILE A 237 7.66 2.24 -16.49
C ILE A 237 9.16 2.50 -16.71
N GLY A 238 9.84 1.57 -17.39
CA GLY A 238 11.28 1.67 -17.65
C GLY A 238 11.69 2.72 -18.69
N ALA A 239 10.75 3.26 -19.47
CA ALA A 239 11.09 4.12 -20.61
C ALA A 239 11.81 5.41 -20.19
N ARG A 240 11.45 5.97 -19.04
CA ARG A 240 11.95 7.27 -18.56
C ARG A 240 12.50 7.24 -17.14
N ILE A 241 12.54 6.07 -16.47
CA ILE A 241 12.98 5.93 -15.07
C ILE A 241 14.44 6.35 -14.86
N GLY A 242 15.25 6.30 -15.92
CA GLY A 242 16.67 6.68 -15.92
C GLY A 242 16.97 8.09 -16.47
N ASP A 243 15.94 8.88 -16.77
CA ASP A 243 16.10 10.21 -17.32
C ASP A 243 16.88 11.14 -16.37
N ASP A 244 17.58 12.11 -16.95
CA ASP A 244 18.30 13.17 -16.22
C ASP A 244 17.31 14.18 -15.61
N PHE A 245 16.53 13.71 -14.63
CA PHE A 245 15.54 14.51 -13.92
C PHE A 245 15.84 14.51 -12.41
N PRO A 246 15.91 15.69 -11.76
CA PRO A 246 16.34 15.78 -10.36
C PRO A 246 15.55 14.88 -9.41
N GLN A 247 14.23 14.80 -9.58
CA GLN A 247 13.36 14.00 -8.69
C GLN A 247 13.64 12.50 -8.84
N LEU A 248 13.86 11.98 -10.05
CA LEU A 248 14.24 10.59 -10.27
C LEU A 248 15.62 10.26 -9.68
N LYS A 249 16.58 11.19 -9.77
CA LYS A 249 17.92 11.02 -9.18
C LYS A 249 17.86 10.96 -7.66
N ILE A 250 17.04 11.81 -7.03
CA ILE A 250 16.86 11.82 -5.57
C ILE A 250 16.29 10.49 -5.08
N ALA A 251 15.27 9.97 -5.76
CA ALA A 251 14.56 8.76 -5.37
C ALA A 251 15.17 7.45 -5.92
N GLY A 252 16.14 7.54 -6.83
CA GLY A 252 16.73 6.37 -7.51
C GLY A 252 15.77 5.67 -8.47
N GLY A 253 14.70 6.36 -8.90
CA GLY A 253 13.57 5.93 -9.70
C GLY A 253 12.30 6.65 -9.29
N TYR A 254 11.12 6.05 -9.47
CA TYR A 254 9.87 6.61 -8.98
C TYR A 254 9.70 6.27 -7.49
N ASP A 255 9.48 7.29 -6.67
CA ASP A 255 9.08 7.20 -5.26
C ASP A 255 8.45 8.54 -4.85
N HIS A 256 7.31 8.84 -5.44
CA HIS A 256 6.64 10.12 -5.29
C HIS A 256 5.15 9.91 -5.05
N ASN A 257 4.49 10.92 -4.47
CA ASN A 257 3.06 10.96 -4.33
C ASN A 257 2.44 11.76 -5.48
N TRP A 258 1.53 11.13 -6.24
CA TRP A 258 0.69 11.77 -7.25
C TRP A 258 -0.63 12.23 -6.66
N VAL A 259 -1.07 13.42 -7.03
CA VAL A 259 -2.33 14.03 -6.61
C VAL A 259 -3.45 13.46 -7.49
N VAL A 260 -4.26 12.55 -6.95
CA VAL A 260 -5.33 11.88 -7.70
C VAL A 260 -6.41 12.88 -8.10
N ASN A 261 -6.69 12.98 -9.39
CA ASN A 261 -7.70 13.87 -9.94
C ASN A 261 -9.11 13.55 -9.42
N GLY A 262 -9.97 14.58 -9.36
CA GLY A 262 -11.34 14.49 -8.87
C GLY A 262 -11.47 14.80 -7.38
N LYS A 263 -12.66 14.58 -6.83
CA LYS A 263 -12.99 14.96 -5.44
C LYS A 263 -12.53 13.87 -4.46
N PRO A 264 -11.62 14.18 -3.49
CA PRO A 264 -11.29 13.28 -2.40
C PRO A 264 -12.57 12.86 -1.62
N GLY A 265 -12.54 11.65 -1.05
CA GLY A 265 -13.68 11.05 -0.35
C GLY A 265 -14.69 10.35 -1.28
N THR A 266 -14.56 10.49 -2.61
CA THR A 266 -15.33 9.70 -3.58
C THR A 266 -14.44 8.65 -4.24
N LEU A 267 -14.94 7.43 -4.42
CA LEU A 267 -14.19 6.37 -5.10
C LEU A 267 -13.99 6.76 -6.57
N ARG A 268 -12.73 6.78 -7.02
CA ARG A 268 -12.35 7.20 -8.37
C ARG A 268 -11.06 6.54 -8.81
N LEU A 269 -10.86 6.47 -10.11
CA LEU A 269 -9.63 5.92 -10.69
C LEU A 269 -8.40 6.67 -10.15
N ALA A 270 -7.42 5.91 -9.68
CA ALA A 270 -6.09 6.37 -9.31
C ALA A 270 -5.03 5.89 -10.30
N ALA A 271 -5.02 4.59 -10.61
CA ALA A 271 -4.01 3.98 -11.44
C ALA A 271 -4.54 2.81 -12.28
N ILE A 272 -3.89 2.58 -13.42
CA ILE A 272 -4.01 1.35 -14.20
C ILE A 272 -2.60 0.83 -14.50
N VAL A 273 -2.36 -0.45 -14.17
CA VAL A 273 -1.13 -1.16 -14.58
C VAL A 273 -1.51 -2.26 -15.53
N THR A 274 -0.76 -2.42 -16.60
CA THR A 274 -0.97 -3.49 -17.58
C THR A 274 0.34 -4.18 -17.94
N ASP A 275 0.25 -5.50 -18.09
CA ASP A 275 1.33 -6.32 -18.65
C ASP A 275 1.02 -6.65 -20.12
N PRO A 276 1.76 -6.08 -21.08
CA PRO A 276 1.54 -6.38 -22.49
C PRO A 276 1.76 -7.85 -22.86
N VAL A 277 2.58 -8.59 -22.10
CA VAL A 277 2.94 -9.98 -22.38
C VAL A 277 1.85 -10.94 -21.89
N SER A 278 1.56 -10.93 -20.61
CA SER A 278 0.55 -11.82 -20.02
C SER A 278 -0.88 -11.34 -20.28
N GLY A 279 -1.05 -10.07 -20.55
CA GLY A 279 -2.35 -9.41 -20.66
C GLY A 279 -2.97 -9.05 -19.32
N ARG A 280 -2.35 -9.37 -18.18
CA ARG A 280 -2.89 -9.00 -16.87
C ARG A 280 -3.01 -7.50 -16.71
N LYS A 281 -4.04 -7.09 -16.01
CA LYS A 281 -4.39 -5.69 -15.75
C LYS A 281 -4.79 -5.54 -14.29
N LEU A 282 -4.26 -4.49 -13.65
CA LEU A 282 -4.67 -4.02 -12.32
C LEU A 282 -5.27 -2.62 -12.47
N ILE A 283 -6.49 -2.42 -11.96
CA ILE A 283 -7.13 -1.11 -11.83
C ILE A 283 -7.21 -0.78 -10.35
N VAL A 284 -6.71 0.39 -9.98
CA VAL A 284 -6.76 0.92 -8.61
C VAL A 284 -7.69 2.12 -8.58
N GLU A 285 -8.73 2.03 -7.73
CA GLU A 285 -9.61 3.16 -7.43
C GLU A 285 -9.52 3.47 -5.94
N THR A 286 -9.65 4.74 -5.57
CA THR A 286 -9.51 5.16 -4.18
C THR A 286 -10.35 6.38 -3.83
N THR A 287 -10.67 6.53 -2.54
CA THR A 287 -11.21 7.75 -1.96
C THR A 287 -10.11 8.69 -1.46
N GLU A 288 -8.85 8.22 -1.38
CA GLU A 288 -7.70 8.98 -0.91
C GLU A 288 -7.30 10.12 -1.86
N PRO A 289 -6.72 11.23 -1.36
CA PRO A 289 -6.32 12.37 -2.20
C PRO A 289 -5.10 12.08 -3.06
N GLY A 290 -4.27 11.12 -2.70
CA GLY A 290 -3.01 10.80 -3.36
C GLY A 290 -2.77 9.32 -3.54
N VAL A 291 -1.79 9.00 -4.37
CA VAL A 291 -1.22 7.67 -4.55
C VAL A 291 0.30 7.79 -4.66
N GLN A 292 1.02 7.12 -3.76
CA GLN A 292 2.45 6.93 -3.89
C GLN A 292 2.71 5.84 -4.91
N PHE A 293 3.45 6.16 -5.96
CA PHE A 293 4.03 5.16 -6.86
C PHE A 293 5.50 4.98 -6.52
N TYR A 294 5.84 3.79 -6.03
CA TYR A 294 7.21 3.38 -5.72
C TYR A 294 7.61 2.22 -6.63
N SER A 295 8.72 2.36 -7.33
CA SER A 295 9.20 1.40 -8.33
C SER A 295 10.20 0.37 -7.78
N GLY A 296 10.21 0.10 -6.47
CA GLY A 296 11.07 -0.93 -5.87
C GLY A 296 12.55 -0.58 -5.90
N ASN A 297 12.90 0.70 -5.79
CA ASN A 297 14.26 1.24 -5.99
C ASN A 297 15.29 0.72 -5.00
N PHE A 298 14.86 0.42 -3.76
CA PHE A 298 15.72 0.05 -2.64
C PHE A 298 15.72 -1.46 -2.34
N MET A 299 15.06 -2.27 -3.19
CA MET A 299 15.14 -3.73 -3.11
C MET A 299 16.52 -4.19 -3.57
N ASP A 300 17.29 -4.82 -2.68
CA ASP A 300 18.71 -5.13 -2.88
C ASP A 300 19.02 -6.63 -3.02
N GLY A 301 17.97 -7.48 -3.02
CA GLY A 301 18.11 -8.93 -3.06
C GLY A 301 18.53 -9.59 -1.74
N SER A 302 18.55 -8.83 -0.62
CA SER A 302 18.86 -9.36 0.70
C SER A 302 17.75 -10.28 1.24
N PHE A 303 16.49 -10.08 0.78
CA PHE A 303 15.37 -10.91 1.16
C PHE A 303 15.02 -11.92 0.06
N THR A 304 14.77 -13.15 0.49
CA THR A 304 14.32 -14.24 -0.37
C THR A 304 12.82 -14.43 -0.18
N GLY A 305 12.06 -14.12 -1.20
CA GLY A 305 10.61 -14.28 -1.23
C GLY A 305 10.16 -15.70 -1.53
N ARG A 306 8.91 -15.84 -1.98
CA ARG A 306 8.35 -17.13 -2.42
C ARG A 306 9.20 -17.76 -3.50
N HIS A 307 9.13 -19.08 -3.60
CA HIS A 307 9.85 -19.89 -4.61
C HIS A 307 11.38 -19.74 -4.56
N GLY A 308 11.95 -19.19 -3.46
CA GLY A 308 13.39 -18.96 -3.34
C GLY A 308 13.91 -17.80 -4.18
N VAL A 309 13.03 -16.93 -4.69
CA VAL A 309 13.40 -15.79 -5.54
C VAL A 309 13.89 -14.64 -4.68
N LYS A 310 15.02 -14.06 -5.05
CA LYS A 310 15.52 -12.83 -4.43
C LYS A 310 14.86 -11.61 -5.07
N TYR A 311 14.20 -10.80 -4.25
CA TYR A 311 13.60 -9.56 -4.72
C TYR A 311 14.67 -8.48 -4.87
N THR A 312 15.08 -8.26 -6.11
CA THR A 312 16.08 -7.24 -6.49
C THR A 312 15.40 -5.94 -6.91
N LYS A 313 16.21 -4.92 -7.18
CA LYS A 313 15.72 -3.61 -7.64
C LYS A 313 14.70 -3.76 -8.76
N HIS A 314 13.57 -3.08 -8.61
CA HIS A 314 12.42 -3.12 -9.52
C HIS A 314 11.69 -4.47 -9.63
N ALA A 315 11.86 -5.39 -8.68
CA ALA A 315 11.12 -6.66 -8.69
C ALA A 315 9.60 -6.47 -8.55
N GLY A 316 9.16 -5.38 -7.95
CA GLY A 316 7.75 -5.02 -7.79
C GLY A 316 7.54 -3.52 -7.69
N LEU A 317 6.31 -3.07 -7.90
CA LEU A 317 5.88 -1.68 -7.74
C LEU A 317 4.82 -1.57 -6.64
N CYS A 318 4.83 -0.45 -5.90
CA CYS A 318 3.77 -0.14 -4.94
C CYS A 318 2.86 0.97 -5.47
N LEU A 319 1.58 0.88 -5.12
CA LEU A 319 0.56 1.91 -5.35
C LEU A 319 -0.15 2.14 -4.02
N GLU A 320 0.46 2.99 -3.19
CA GLU A 320 -0.02 3.28 -1.83
C GLU A 320 -1.00 4.45 -1.89
N THR A 321 -2.29 4.15 -1.83
CA THR A 321 -3.34 5.17 -1.78
C THR A 321 -3.36 5.77 -0.37
N GLN A 322 -3.19 7.10 -0.27
CA GLN A 322 -2.88 7.75 0.99
C GLN A 322 -3.20 9.26 0.96
N HIS A 323 -3.20 9.89 2.13
CA HIS A 323 -2.97 11.32 2.24
C HIS A 323 -1.51 11.64 1.91
N PHE A 324 -1.24 12.90 1.54
CA PHE A 324 0.12 13.27 1.12
C PHE A 324 1.13 13.08 2.26
N PRO A 325 2.36 12.66 1.95
CA PRO A 325 3.41 12.57 2.95
C PRO A 325 3.62 13.92 3.66
N ASP A 326 4.00 13.88 4.93
CA ASP A 326 4.27 15.04 5.79
C ASP A 326 3.11 16.06 5.92
N SER A 327 1.86 15.66 5.61
CA SER A 327 0.67 16.54 5.71
C SER A 327 0.54 17.28 7.04
N PRO A 328 0.88 16.74 8.22
CA PRO A 328 0.80 17.48 9.48
C PRO A 328 1.67 18.74 9.51
N ASN A 329 2.72 18.83 8.69
CA ASN A 329 3.65 19.96 8.58
C ASN A 329 3.33 20.89 7.39
N HIS A 330 2.32 20.57 6.58
CA HIS A 330 1.90 21.35 5.41
C HIS A 330 0.42 21.73 5.51
N PRO A 331 0.08 22.90 6.02
CA PRO A 331 -1.32 23.33 6.23
C PRO A 331 -2.19 23.33 4.95
N ASP A 332 -1.57 23.47 3.78
CA ASP A 332 -2.24 23.46 2.48
C ASP A 332 -2.50 22.03 1.94
N PHE A 333 -1.95 21.00 2.57
CA PHE A 333 -2.22 19.62 2.24
C PHE A 333 -3.53 19.13 2.88
N PRO A 334 -4.17 18.08 2.31
CA PRO A 334 -5.32 17.46 2.95
C PRO A 334 -5.00 17.05 4.38
N THR A 335 -5.85 17.44 5.33
CA THR A 335 -5.59 17.17 6.76
C THR A 335 -5.64 15.69 7.10
N THR A 336 -4.70 15.25 7.92
CA THR A 336 -4.62 13.91 8.51
C THR A 336 -5.01 13.91 9.99
N THR A 337 -5.46 15.05 10.52
CA THR A 337 -5.91 15.16 11.91
C THR A 337 -7.22 14.42 12.12
N LEU A 338 -7.24 13.58 13.14
CA LEU A 338 -8.43 12.88 13.61
C LEU A 338 -8.74 13.30 15.04
N ASN A 339 -9.95 13.81 15.27
CA ASN A 339 -10.41 14.25 16.59
C ASN A 339 -11.34 13.20 17.24
N PRO A 340 -11.45 13.19 18.59
CA PRO A 340 -12.44 12.39 19.28
C PRO A 340 -13.86 12.63 18.74
N GLY A 341 -14.63 11.54 18.57
CA GLY A 341 -15.97 11.59 18.00
C GLY A 341 -16.02 11.60 16.47
N GLN A 342 -14.89 11.76 15.80
CA GLN A 342 -14.77 11.58 14.35
C GLN A 342 -14.38 10.14 14.01
N THR A 343 -14.73 9.70 12.81
CA THR A 343 -14.24 8.46 12.22
C THR A 343 -13.51 8.78 10.92
N MET A 344 -12.23 8.44 10.86
CA MET A 344 -11.51 8.38 9.59
C MET A 344 -12.06 7.20 8.79
N HIS A 345 -12.33 7.42 7.52
CA HIS A 345 -12.76 6.36 6.62
C HIS A 345 -12.14 6.56 5.24
N SER A 346 -11.53 5.51 4.71
CA SER A 346 -11.11 5.47 3.32
C SER A 346 -11.34 4.09 2.69
N THR A 347 -11.34 4.07 1.37
CA THR A 347 -11.54 2.86 0.58
C THR A 347 -10.59 2.84 -0.59
N THR A 348 -10.02 1.66 -0.83
CA THR A 348 -9.28 1.35 -2.06
C THR A 348 -9.84 0.08 -2.68
N THR A 349 -10.02 0.06 -3.99
CA THR A 349 -10.38 -1.15 -4.73
C THR A 349 -9.27 -1.53 -5.70
N LEU A 350 -8.99 -2.83 -5.77
CA LEU A 350 -7.99 -3.45 -6.63
C LEU A 350 -8.73 -4.43 -7.54
N THR A 351 -8.96 -4.07 -8.80
CA THR A 351 -9.63 -4.96 -9.76
C THR A 351 -8.59 -5.60 -10.66
N PHE A 352 -8.52 -6.92 -10.58
CA PHE A 352 -7.63 -7.75 -11.38
C PHE A 352 -8.38 -8.28 -12.60
N GLY A 353 -7.79 -8.12 -13.78
CA GLY A 353 -8.44 -8.54 -15.02
C GLY A 353 -7.45 -8.83 -16.12
N VAL A 354 -7.97 -9.02 -17.32
CA VAL A 354 -7.19 -9.27 -18.54
C VAL A 354 -7.55 -8.23 -19.58
N MET A 355 -6.55 -7.71 -20.30
CA MET A 355 -6.76 -6.85 -21.46
C MET A 355 -7.49 -7.64 -22.56
N LYS A 356 -8.52 -7.04 -23.12
CA LYS A 356 -9.27 -7.59 -24.27
C LYS A 356 -8.44 -7.55 -25.55
#